data_e10cc9e31d4531a2ac8ef798b1b3a0b3
#
_entry.id   e10cc9e31d4531a2ac8ef798b1b3a0b3
#
_cell.length_a   1.000
_cell.length_b   1.000
_cell.length_c   1.000
_cell.angle_alpha   90.00
_cell.angle_beta   90.00
_cell.angle_gamma   90.00
#
_symmetry.space_group_name_H-M   'P 1'
#
loop_
_entity.id
_entity.type
_entity.pdbx_description
1 polymer ?
#
loop_
_entity_poly.entity_id
_entity_poly.type
_entity_poly.pdbx_seq_one_letter_code
_entity_poly.pdbx_strand_id
1 'polypeptide(L)'
;ILSRFSKAHARVTVEIVSGDAQDLALMLANGELDIAILTTGGGAPLEERDRLLLEQPLAWAVHKNGQCLKERPLRLAVARVGCPWRLAALDALKYAGIPYQIAYLSNVSESQLAAVRADLAVAALPFSRIRNASQPICINDELPKLPYTQIVLRTAVNPSENTKALAAQILSAFNRPE
;
A
#
# COMPACT_ATOMS: atom_id res chain seq x y z
N ILE A 1 -12.79 11.58 -9.44
CA ILE A 1 -12.83 12.45 -8.24
C ILE A 1 -12.34 13.84 -8.65
N LEU A 2 -11.08 14.01 -9.03
CA LEU A 2 -10.45 15.30 -9.30
C LEU A 2 -11.19 16.15 -10.34
N SER A 3 -11.59 15.55 -11.48
CA SER A 3 -12.34 16.26 -12.51
C SER A 3 -13.67 16.83 -12.01
N ARG A 4 -14.37 16.11 -11.12
CA ARG A 4 -15.62 16.60 -10.51
C ARG A 4 -15.34 17.75 -9.54
N PHE A 5 -14.29 17.61 -8.72
CA PHE A 5 -13.88 18.63 -7.77
C PHE A 5 -13.49 19.93 -8.48
N SER A 6 -12.63 19.87 -9.50
CA SER A 6 -12.18 21.05 -10.25
C SER A 6 -13.35 21.79 -10.94
N LYS A 7 -14.36 21.06 -11.42
CA LYS A 7 -15.56 21.69 -11.99
C LYS A 7 -16.40 22.43 -10.95
N ALA A 8 -16.50 21.89 -9.74
CA ALA A 8 -17.26 22.49 -8.64
C ALA A 8 -16.50 23.64 -7.94
N HIS A 9 -15.19 23.61 -7.99
CA HIS A 9 -14.29 24.54 -7.31
C HIS A 9 -13.26 25.14 -8.27
N ALA A 10 -13.75 25.87 -9.30
CA ALA A 10 -12.94 26.38 -10.42
C ALA A 10 -11.78 27.33 -10.02
N ARG A 11 -11.82 27.88 -8.81
CA ARG A 11 -10.75 28.76 -8.26
C ARG A 11 -9.72 27.99 -7.40
N VAL A 12 -9.85 26.67 -7.28
CA VAL A 12 -8.94 25.82 -6.49
C VAL A 12 -8.08 25.01 -7.42
N THR A 13 -6.77 25.13 -7.27
CA THR A 13 -5.80 24.26 -7.93
C THR A 13 -5.48 23.11 -6.99
N VAL A 14 -5.52 21.88 -7.50
CA VAL A 14 -5.12 20.68 -6.77
C VAL A 14 -3.76 20.23 -7.29
N GLU A 15 -2.77 20.24 -6.43
CA GLU A 15 -1.46 19.67 -6.68
C GLU A 15 -1.39 18.25 -6.08
N ILE A 16 -0.72 17.32 -6.78
CA ILE A 16 -0.58 15.94 -6.33
C ILE A 16 0.89 15.62 -6.17
N VAL A 17 1.25 15.20 -4.97
CA VAL A 17 2.59 14.73 -4.61
C VAL A 17 2.52 13.24 -4.32
N SER A 18 3.50 12.48 -4.81
CA SER A 18 3.66 11.06 -4.51
C SER A 18 4.92 10.83 -3.69
N GLY A 19 4.83 9.97 -2.70
CA GLY A 19 5.94 9.66 -1.81
C GLY A 19 5.65 8.46 -0.92
N ASP A 20 6.57 8.14 -0.04
CA ASP A 20 6.38 7.10 0.97
C ASP A 20 5.43 7.59 2.06
N ALA A 21 4.69 6.66 2.69
CA ALA A 21 3.69 7.02 3.69
C ALA A 21 4.27 7.85 4.86
N GLN A 22 5.50 7.57 5.27
CA GLN A 22 6.18 8.34 6.32
C GLN A 22 6.50 9.77 5.87
N ASP A 23 7.02 9.94 4.65
CA ASP A 23 7.36 11.25 4.10
C ASP A 23 6.09 12.10 3.92
N LEU A 24 5.02 11.51 3.35
CA LEU A 24 3.74 12.19 3.19
C LEU A 24 3.10 12.56 4.53
N ALA A 25 3.21 11.70 5.54
CA ALA A 25 2.72 12.01 6.89
C ALA A 25 3.51 13.17 7.52
N LEU A 26 4.82 13.24 7.30
CA LEU A 26 5.65 14.34 7.77
C LEU A 26 5.31 15.65 7.05
N MET A 27 5.17 15.63 5.72
CA MET A 27 4.75 16.79 4.93
C MET A 27 3.38 17.32 5.38
N LEU A 28 2.43 16.41 5.68
CA LEU A 28 1.14 16.79 6.24
C LEU A 28 1.26 17.45 7.61
N ALA A 29 2.12 16.91 8.48
CA ALA A 29 2.38 17.46 9.82
C ALA A 29 3.03 18.85 9.76
N ASN A 30 3.90 19.09 8.77
CA ASN A 30 4.56 20.37 8.53
C ASN A 30 3.66 21.40 7.84
N GLY A 31 2.44 21.02 7.42
CA GLY A 31 1.53 21.90 6.68
C GLY A 31 1.88 22.07 5.20
N GLU A 32 2.75 21.22 4.65
CA GLU A 32 3.11 21.21 3.23
C GLU A 32 2.05 20.48 2.38
N LEU A 33 1.20 19.68 3.01
CA LEU A 33 0.05 19.00 2.40
C LEU A 33 -1.22 19.29 3.19
N ASP A 34 -2.35 19.41 2.48
CA ASP A 34 -3.69 19.55 3.05
C ASP A 34 -4.32 18.17 3.36
N ILE A 35 -4.06 17.19 2.51
CA ILE A 35 -4.61 15.83 2.56
C ILE A 35 -3.49 14.85 2.22
N ALA A 36 -3.41 13.76 2.97
CA ALA A 36 -2.58 12.61 2.62
C ALA A 36 -3.42 11.33 2.55
N ILE A 37 -3.14 10.50 1.55
CA ILE A 37 -3.65 9.12 1.48
C ILE A 37 -2.48 8.22 1.86
N LEU A 38 -2.60 7.56 3.00
CA LEU A 38 -1.51 6.82 3.63
C LEU A 38 -1.83 5.34 3.69
N THR A 39 -0.81 4.53 3.52
CA THR A 39 -0.89 3.09 3.81
C THR A 39 -0.43 2.84 5.25
N THR A 40 -1.26 2.14 6.01
CA THR A 40 -0.94 1.73 7.38
C THR A 40 -0.94 0.22 7.52
N GLY A 41 -0.36 -0.30 8.61
CA GLY A 41 -0.43 -1.72 8.97
C GLY A 41 -1.85 -2.11 9.39
N GLY A 42 -2.30 -3.29 9.01
CA GLY A 42 -3.59 -3.81 9.44
C GLY A 42 -3.62 -4.02 10.95
N GLY A 43 -4.72 -3.62 11.57
CA GLY A 43 -4.88 -3.66 13.02
C GLY A 43 -4.21 -2.52 13.78
N ALA A 44 -3.48 -1.62 13.11
CA ALA A 44 -3.03 -0.39 13.74
C ALA A 44 -4.25 0.49 14.08
N PRO A 45 -4.32 1.08 15.29
CA PRO A 45 -5.39 2.01 15.61
C PRO A 45 -5.32 3.20 14.65
N LEU A 46 -6.48 3.60 14.17
CA LEU A 46 -6.59 4.84 13.37
C LEU A 46 -6.30 6.04 14.28
N GLU A 47 -5.57 7.01 13.76
CA GLU A 47 -5.45 8.29 14.43
C GLU A 47 -6.78 9.07 14.34
N GLU A 48 -6.98 10.03 15.23
CA GLU A 48 -8.23 10.79 15.31
C GLU A 48 -8.66 11.41 13.97
N ARG A 49 -7.66 11.84 13.17
CA ARG A 49 -7.87 12.47 11.87
C ARG A 49 -7.92 11.49 10.69
N ASP A 50 -7.75 10.20 10.96
CA ASP A 50 -7.82 9.18 9.93
C ASP A 50 -9.26 8.84 9.58
N ARG A 51 -9.49 8.65 8.30
CA ARG A 51 -10.72 8.07 7.77
C ARG A 51 -10.34 6.89 6.90
N LEU A 52 -10.81 5.73 7.28
CA LEU A 52 -10.56 4.49 6.54
C LEU A 52 -11.17 4.60 5.13
N LEU A 53 -10.34 4.41 4.12
CA LEU A 53 -10.77 4.34 2.72
C LEU A 53 -10.95 2.90 2.27
N LEU A 54 -10.00 2.04 2.65
CA LEU A 54 -9.99 0.64 2.23
C LEU A 54 -9.21 -0.19 3.24
N GLU A 55 -9.72 -1.37 3.54
CA GLU A 55 -8.98 -2.43 4.23
C GLU A 55 -9.00 -3.68 3.36
N GLN A 56 -7.85 -4.31 3.20
CA GLN A 56 -7.72 -5.53 2.40
C GLN A 56 -6.60 -6.42 2.94
N PRO A 57 -6.66 -7.74 2.71
CA PRO A 57 -5.58 -8.63 3.13
C PRO A 57 -4.29 -8.35 2.34
N LEU A 58 -3.15 -8.47 3.01
CA LEU A 58 -1.88 -8.72 2.33
C LEU A 58 -1.81 -10.21 1.96
N ALA A 59 -1.19 -10.50 0.83
CA ALA A 59 -0.97 -11.86 0.38
C ALA A 59 0.41 -11.99 -0.26
N TRP A 60 0.91 -13.23 -0.32
CA TRP A 60 2.16 -13.54 -1.00
C TRP A 60 1.95 -13.70 -2.49
N ALA A 61 2.56 -12.84 -3.27
CA ALA A 61 2.65 -12.95 -4.72
C ALA A 61 3.81 -13.86 -5.10
N VAL A 62 3.54 -14.89 -5.87
CA VAL A 62 4.53 -15.85 -6.35
C VAL A 62 4.34 -16.12 -7.84
N HIS A 63 5.38 -16.61 -8.52
CA HIS A 63 5.24 -17.15 -9.88
C HIS A 63 4.53 -18.51 -9.81
N LYS A 64 3.47 -18.71 -10.59
CA LYS A 64 2.58 -19.88 -10.53
C LYS A 64 3.31 -21.24 -10.62
N ASN A 65 4.33 -21.33 -11.45
CA ASN A 65 5.13 -22.54 -11.66
C ASN A 65 6.60 -22.31 -11.32
N GLY A 66 6.88 -21.32 -10.47
CA GLY A 66 8.23 -20.89 -10.16
C GLY A 66 8.96 -21.83 -9.20
N GLN A 67 10.27 -21.70 -9.19
CA GLN A 67 11.17 -22.43 -8.26
C GLN A 67 11.57 -21.56 -7.09
N CYS A 68 11.52 -20.23 -7.22
CA CYS A 68 11.95 -19.27 -6.19
C CYS A 68 11.30 -19.54 -4.82
N LEU A 69 10.03 -19.95 -4.81
CA LEU A 69 9.31 -20.30 -3.57
C LEU A 69 9.96 -21.45 -2.80
N LYS A 70 10.59 -22.39 -3.51
CA LYS A 70 11.22 -23.59 -2.92
C LYS A 70 12.65 -23.35 -2.45
N GLU A 71 13.28 -22.28 -2.92
CA GLU A 71 14.67 -21.97 -2.58
C GLU A 71 14.79 -21.42 -1.16
N ARG A 72 15.96 -21.64 -0.55
CA ARG A 72 16.33 -21.08 0.75
C ARG A 72 17.76 -20.53 0.68
N PRO A 73 18.02 -19.33 1.23
CA PRO A 73 17.05 -18.39 1.81
C PRO A 73 16.03 -17.89 0.77
N LEU A 74 14.76 -17.67 1.19
CA LEU A 74 13.69 -17.18 0.32
C LEU A 74 14.01 -15.78 -0.19
N ARG A 75 14.02 -15.60 -1.50
CA ARG A 75 14.32 -14.29 -2.12
C ARG A 75 13.08 -13.40 -2.10
N LEU A 76 13.22 -12.18 -1.57
CA LEU A 76 12.13 -11.23 -1.41
C LEU A 76 12.30 -10.00 -2.30
N ALA A 77 11.20 -9.56 -2.90
CA ALA A 77 11.03 -8.23 -3.45
C ALA A 77 10.19 -7.41 -2.46
N VAL A 78 10.77 -6.34 -1.91
CA VAL A 78 10.15 -5.54 -0.85
C VAL A 78 10.34 -4.05 -1.09
N ALA A 79 9.56 -3.23 -0.41
CA ALA A 79 9.76 -1.79 -0.33
C ALA A 79 10.89 -1.42 0.64
N ARG A 80 11.21 -0.13 0.73
CA ARG A 80 12.19 0.41 1.68
C ARG A 80 11.76 0.20 3.12
N VAL A 81 12.68 0.40 4.04
CA VAL A 81 12.41 0.45 5.49
C VAL A 81 11.32 1.49 5.75
N GLY A 82 10.41 1.20 6.69
CA GLY A 82 9.26 2.04 6.99
C GLY A 82 7.97 1.63 6.27
N CYS A 83 8.03 0.79 5.24
CA CYS A 83 6.83 0.27 4.60
C CYS A 83 6.15 -0.79 5.48
N PRO A 84 4.86 -0.62 5.83
CA PRO A 84 4.12 -1.58 6.66
C PRO A 84 4.06 -2.99 6.05
N TRP A 85 3.97 -3.09 4.74
CA TRP A 85 3.92 -4.39 4.06
C TRP A 85 5.25 -5.15 4.18
N ARG A 86 6.38 -4.43 4.06
CA ARG A 86 7.69 -5.01 4.31
C ARG A 86 7.79 -5.54 5.73
N LEU A 87 7.42 -4.73 6.72
CA LEU A 87 7.47 -5.12 8.12
C LEU A 87 6.65 -6.40 8.35
N ALA A 88 5.40 -6.41 7.90
CA ALA A 88 4.51 -7.56 8.00
C ALA A 88 5.09 -8.83 7.37
N ALA A 89 5.71 -8.71 6.19
CA ALA A 89 6.33 -9.83 5.49
C ALA A 89 7.53 -10.40 6.27
N LEU A 90 8.44 -9.52 6.71
CA LEU A 90 9.64 -9.95 7.42
C LEU A 90 9.32 -10.57 8.79
N ASP A 91 8.37 -9.97 9.52
CA ASP A 91 7.92 -10.50 10.82
C ASP A 91 7.25 -11.87 10.66
N ALA A 92 6.38 -12.04 9.66
CA ALA A 92 5.72 -13.32 9.40
C ALA A 92 6.73 -14.43 9.10
N LEU A 93 7.72 -14.16 8.24
CA LEU A 93 8.79 -15.14 7.92
C LEU A 93 9.68 -15.43 9.12
N LYS A 94 10.06 -14.40 9.88
CA LYS A 94 10.86 -14.54 11.09
C LYS A 94 10.13 -15.40 12.14
N TYR A 95 8.84 -15.17 12.34
CA TYR A 95 8.04 -15.93 13.30
C TYR A 95 7.90 -17.40 12.90
N ALA A 96 7.83 -17.66 11.59
CA ALA A 96 7.78 -19.03 11.05
C ALA A 96 9.16 -19.70 10.92
N GLY A 97 10.25 -19.04 11.28
CA GLY A 97 11.61 -19.56 11.15
C GLY A 97 12.06 -19.78 9.69
N ILE A 98 11.45 -19.06 8.73
CA ILE A 98 11.79 -19.19 7.32
C ILE A 98 12.96 -18.23 7.01
N PRO A 99 14.13 -18.74 6.62
CA PRO A 99 15.25 -17.91 6.25
C PRO A 99 14.96 -17.17 4.93
N TYR A 100 15.25 -15.87 4.91
CA TYR A 100 15.03 -15.03 3.74
C TYR A 100 16.20 -14.09 3.45
N GLN A 101 16.23 -13.58 2.23
CA GLN A 101 17.12 -12.48 1.83
C GLN A 101 16.36 -11.46 0.98
N ILE A 102 16.68 -10.19 1.14
CA ILE A 102 16.14 -9.13 0.28
C ILE A 102 16.95 -9.12 -1.01
N ALA A 103 16.31 -9.55 -2.10
CA ALA A 103 16.93 -9.62 -3.42
C ALA A 103 16.59 -8.38 -4.26
N TYR A 104 15.40 -7.80 -4.06
CA TYR A 104 14.92 -6.64 -4.81
C TYR A 104 14.32 -5.60 -3.87
N LEU A 105 14.66 -4.32 -4.11
CA LEU A 105 14.18 -3.19 -3.33
C LEU A 105 13.50 -2.18 -4.25
N SER A 106 12.19 -1.97 -4.09
CA SER A 106 11.44 -0.96 -4.83
C SER A 106 10.17 -0.56 -4.09
N ASN A 107 9.89 0.74 -3.99
CA ASN A 107 8.62 1.25 -3.46
C ASN A 107 7.47 1.16 -4.49
N VAL A 108 7.77 0.79 -5.72
CA VAL A 108 6.80 0.62 -6.80
C VAL A 108 6.38 -0.84 -6.86
N SER A 109 5.12 -1.13 -6.55
CA SER A 109 4.59 -2.51 -6.53
C SER A 109 4.72 -3.22 -7.88
N GLU A 110 4.62 -2.50 -9.00
CA GLU A 110 4.81 -3.09 -10.34
C GLU A 110 6.25 -3.60 -10.56
N SER A 111 7.25 -2.94 -9.98
CA SER A 111 8.64 -3.43 -10.02
C SER A 111 8.80 -4.70 -9.17
N GLN A 112 8.12 -4.80 -8.03
CA GLN A 112 8.11 -6.01 -7.22
C GLN A 112 7.40 -7.15 -7.98
N LEU A 113 6.24 -6.87 -8.61
CA LEU A 113 5.54 -7.85 -9.45
C LEU A 113 6.37 -8.28 -10.66
N ALA A 114 7.19 -7.40 -11.24
CA ALA A 114 8.10 -7.77 -12.32
C ALA A 114 9.15 -8.81 -11.87
N ALA A 115 9.71 -8.66 -10.67
CA ALA A 115 10.61 -9.66 -10.09
C ALA A 115 9.90 -10.99 -9.82
N VAL A 116 8.66 -10.95 -9.32
CA VAL A 116 7.83 -12.16 -9.14
C VAL A 116 7.52 -12.83 -10.48
N ARG A 117 7.14 -12.05 -11.49
CA ARG A 117 6.83 -12.56 -12.84
C ARG A 117 8.02 -13.26 -13.49
N ALA A 118 9.22 -12.80 -13.19
CA ALA A 118 10.48 -13.39 -13.67
C ALA A 118 10.96 -14.58 -12.82
N ASP A 119 10.20 -15.02 -11.82
CA ASP A 119 10.58 -16.05 -10.84
C ASP A 119 11.89 -15.76 -10.10
N LEU A 120 12.15 -14.49 -9.82
CA LEU A 120 13.37 -14.04 -9.16
C LEU A 120 13.17 -13.77 -7.65
N ALA A 121 11.93 -13.52 -7.24
CA ALA A 121 11.58 -13.25 -5.84
C ALA A 121 10.10 -13.51 -5.58
N VAL A 122 9.73 -13.57 -4.30
CA VAL A 122 8.34 -13.46 -3.83
C VAL A 122 8.11 -12.08 -3.23
N ALA A 123 6.86 -11.60 -3.23
CA ALA A 123 6.51 -10.30 -2.67
C ALA A 123 5.25 -10.37 -1.80
N ALA A 124 5.21 -9.59 -0.73
CA ALA A 124 4.00 -9.38 0.08
C ALA A 124 3.30 -8.10 -0.40
N LEU A 125 2.14 -8.25 -1.00
CA LEU A 125 1.40 -7.15 -1.64
C LEU A 125 -0.09 -7.21 -1.28
N PRO A 126 -0.83 -6.09 -1.39
CA PRO A 126 -2.27 -6.09 -1.26
C PRO A 126 -2.93 -7.07 -2.23
N PHE A 127 -3.92 -7.80 -1.74
CA PHE A 127 -4.66 -8.81 -2.52
C PHE A 127 -5.13 -8.29 -3.88
N SER A 128 -5.66 -7.07 -3.91
CA SER A 128 -6.14 -6.44 -5.15
C SER A 128 -5.03 -6.28 -6.19
N ARG A 129 -3.79 -6.01 -5.77
CA ARG A 129 -2.65 -5.87 -6.69
C ARG A 129 -2.29 -7.21 -7.35
N ILE A 130 -2.32 -8.28 -6.56
CA ILE A 130 -2.01 -9.63 -7.07
C ILE A 130 -3.12 -10.13 -7.98
N ARG A 131 -4.39 -9.96 -7.57
CA ARG A 131 -5.55 -10.37 -8.37
C ARG A 131 -5.60 -9.69 -9.74
N ASN A 132 -5.22 -8.42 -9.79
CA ASN A 132 -5.20 -7.63 -11.03
C ASN A 132 -3.91 -7.79 -11.83
N ALA A 133 -2.90 -8.50 -11.29
CA ALA A 133 -1.69 -8.79 -12.03
C ALA A 133 -1.96 -9.83 -13.12
N SER A 134 -1.34 -9.61 -14.29
CA SER A 134 -1.41 -10.60 -15.37
C SER A 134 -0.61 -11.86 -15.00
N GLN A 135 -1.01 -13.01 -15.56
CA GLN A 135 -0.25 -14.26 -15.44
C GLN A 135 1.25 -14.03 -15.76
N PRO A 136 2.18 -14.76 -15.15
CA PRO A 136 2.00 -15.99 -14.35
C PRO A 136 1.98 -15.79 -12.83
N ILE A 137 1.53 -14.67 -12.30
CA ILE A 137 1.52 -14.39 -10.86
C ILE A 137 0.26 -14.98 -10.21
N CYS A 138 0.43 -15.58 -9.03
CA CYS A 138 -0.67 -16.08 -8.21
C CYS A 138 -0.41 -15.80 -6.71
N ILE A 139 -1.45 -16.01 -5.91
CA ILE A 139 -1.37 -15.98 -4.45
C ILE A 139 -0.86 -17.34 -3.96
N ASN A 140 -0.03 -17.31 -2.92
CA ASN A 140 0.45 -18.51 -2.24
C ASN A 140 -0.05 -18.53 -0.80
N ASP A 141 -0.62 -19.65 -0.40
CA ASP A 141 -1.15 -19.90 0.95
C ASP A 141 -0.26 -20.83 1.79
N GLU A 142 0.86 -21.32 1.26
CA GLU A 142 1.83 -22.17 1.98
C GLU A 142 2.77 -21.33 2.85
N LEU A 143 2.98 -20.07 2.50
CA LEU A 143 3.73 -19.12 3.31
C LEU A 143 2.89 -18.61 4.49
N PRO A 144 3.53 -18.10 5.56
CA PRO A 144 2.83 -17.60 6.74
C PRO A 144 1.76 -16.57 6.39
N LYS A 145 0.61 -16.63 7.06
CA LYS A 145 -0.45 -15.65 6.86
C LYS A 145 0.04 -14.24 7.13
N LEU A 146 -0.36 -13.32 6.28
CA LEU A 146 -0.09 -11.90 6.43
C LEU A 146 -1.31 -11.17 7.02
N PRO A 147 -1.11 -10.06 7.74
CA PRO A 147 -2.19 -9.23 8.25
C PRO A 147 -2.91 -8.50 7.13
N TYR A 148 -3.96 -7.78 7.49
CA TYR A 148 -4.59 -6.81 6.61
C TYR A 148 -3.69 -5.57 6.46
N THR A 149 -3.92 -4.79 5.42
CA THR A 149 -3.39 -3.44 5.24
C THR A 149 -4.55 -2.47 5.10
N GLN A 150 -4.36 -1.26 5.59
CA GLN A 150 -5.35 -0.20 5.53
C GLN A 150 -4.82 0.95 4.67
N ILE A 151 -5.73 1.57 3.95
CA ILE A 151 -5.50 2.85 3.27
C ILE A 151 -6.40 3.86 3.97
N VAL A 152 -5.80 4.91 4.49
CA VAL A 152 -6.50 5.96 5.23
C VAL A 152 -6.34 7.30 4.53
N LEU A 153 -7.35 8.13 4.64
CA LEU A 153 -7.28 9.55 4.34
C LEU A 153 -7.04 10.30 5.64
N ARG A 154 -6.02 11.15 5.67
CA ARG A 154 -5.70 12.04 6.78
C ARG A 154 -5.68 13.47 6.29
N THR A 155 -6.31 14.38 7.04
CA THR A 155 -6.29 15.81 6.76
C THR A 155 -5.31 16.55 7.66
N ALA A 156 -4.91 17.76 7.26
CA ALA A 156 -4.20 18.69 8.13
C ALA A 156 -5.01 18.98 9.41
N VAL A 157 -4.38 19.58 10.41
CA VAL A 157 -5.01 19.84 11.74
C VAL A 157 -6.22 20.79 11.60
N ASN A 158 -6.08 21.84 10.80
CA ASN A 158 -7.13 22.85 10.56
C ASN A 158 -7.47 22.89 9.07
N PRO A 159 -8.21 21.90 8.54
CA PRO A 159 -8.49 21.83 7.11
C PRO A 159 -9.42 22.96 6.67
N SER A 160 -9.09 23.59 5.54
CA SER A 160 -9.95 24.58 4.89
C SER A 160 -11.27 23.96 4.43
N GLU A 161 -12.27 24.78 4.10
CA GLU A 161 -13.53 24.27 3.55
C GLU A 161 -13.32 23.55 2.21
N ASN A 162 -12.37 23.97 1.39
CA ASN A 162 -12.02 23.28 0.15
C ASN A 162 -11.36 21.92 0.45
N THR A 163 -10.49 21.85 1.44
CA THR A 163 -9.87 20.60 1.90
C THR A 163 -10.92 19.60 2.41
N LYS A 164 -11.89 20.08 3.22
CA LYS A 164 -13.00 19.26 3.70
C LYS A 164 -13.87 18.74 2.56
N ALA A 165 -14.18 19.61 1.57
CA ALA A 165 -14.98 19.26 0.40
C ALA A 165 -14.28 18.18 -0.45
N LEU A 166 -12.96 18.32 -0.69
CA LEU A 166 -12.18 17.31 -1.42
C LEU A 166 -12.11 15.99 -0.66
N ALA A 167 -11.83 16.03 0.65
CA ALA A 167 -11.82 14.85 1.51
C ALA A 167 -13.15 14.11 1.48
N ALA A 168 -14.28 14.81 1.57
CA ALA A 168 -15.63 14.23 1.48
C ALA A 168 -15.87 13.57 0.11
N GLN A 169 -15.42 14.17 -0.98
CA GLN A 169 -15.54 13.56 -2.31
C GLN A 169 -14.68 12.29 -2.46
N ILE A 170 -13.47 12.29 -1.89
CA ILE A 170 -12.61 11.09 -1.87
C ILE A 170 -13.31 9.97 -1.10
N LEU A 171 -13.76 10.23 0.13
CA LEU A 171 -14.47 9.26 0.96
C LEU A 171 -15.72 8.70 0.25
N SER A 172 -16.52 9.56 -0.35
CA SER A 172 -17.71 9.13 -1.11
C SER A 172 -17.38 8.23 -2.29
N ALA A 173 -16.22 8.40 -2.92
CA ALA A 173 -15.82 7.58 -4.05
C ALA A 173 -15.36 6.16 -3.64
N PHE A 174 -14.78 6.01 -2.46
CA PHE A 174 -14.37 4.71 -1.92
C PHE A 174 -15.54 3.94 -1.28
N ASN A 175 -16.56 4.65 -0.79
CA ASN A 175 -17.75 4.04 -0.18
C ASN A 175 -18.84 3.61 -1.19
N ARG A 176 -18.59 3.73 -2.50
CA ARG A 176 -19.54 3.22 -3.50
C ARG A 176 -19.34 1.71 -3.64
N PRO A 177 -20.39 0.89 -3.42
CA PRO A 177 -20.35 -0.50 -3.82
C PRO A 177 -20.14 -0.57 -5.35
N GLU A 178 -19.24 -1.46 -5.79
CA GLU A 178 -19.08 -1.84 -7.20
C GLU A 178 -20.34 -2.53 -7.74
#